data_9842542f8953b013236436b437a7febd
#
_entry.id   9842542f8953b013236436b437a7febd
#
_cell.length_a   1.000
_cell.length_b   1.000
_cell.length_c   1.000
_cell.angle_alpha   90.00
_cell.angle_beta   90.00
_cell.angle_gamma   90.00
#
_symmetry.space_group_name_H-M   'P 1'
#
loop_
_entity.id
_entity.type
_entity.pdbx_description
1 polymer ?
#
loop_
_entity_poly.entity_id
_entity_poly.type
_entity_poly.pdbx_seq_one_letter_code
_entity_poly.pdbx_strand_id
1 'polypeptide(L)'
;MKLFLTTAYLTCLFFIHSASAQLLATDVSLKITNNFTIQNSERNDWMIYADAENHLVYIDFEKINTNLNVVSVKNATGQVVFKDDNLWQLPVNTIYEIDCKKFTSGDYTLELKSFTTSCSRTIHVK
;
A
#
# COMPACT_ATOMS: atom_id res chain seq x y z
N MET A 1 -72.52 6.24 40.73
CA MET A 1 -71.96 6.30 39.37
C MET A 1 -70.45 6.58 39.46
N LYS A 2 -69.62 5.54 39.32
CA LYS A 2 -68.18 5.61 39.56
C LYS A 2 -67.49 5.75 38.23
N LEU A 3 -66.80 6.91 38.04
CA LEU A 3 -65.94 7.17 36.85
C LEU A 3 -64.58 6.56 37.10
N PHE A 4 -64.24 5.54 36.31
CA PHE A 4 -62.88 4.99 36.30
C PHE A 4 -62.00 5.79 35.29
N LEU A 5 -61.08 6.53 35.83
CA LEU A 5 -60.08 7.22 35.06
C LEU A 5 -58.91 6.27 34.85
N THR A 6 -58.80 5.67 33.67
CA THR A 6 -57.64 4.86 33.27
C THR A 6 -56.58 5.76 32.73
N THR A 7 -55.53 6.01 33.52
CA THR A 7 -54.31 6.66 33.10
C THR A 7 -53.49 5.67 32.30
N ALA A 8 -53.41 5.87 30.99
CA ALA A 8 -52.49 5.16 30.13
C ALA A 8 -51.07 5.73 30.31
N TYR A 9 -50.20 4.97 30.94
CA TYR A 9 -48.79 5.25 31.00
C TYR A 9 -48.16 4.89 29.64
N LEU A 10 -47.89 5.92 28.81
CA LEU A 10 -47.13 5.78 27.60
C LEU A 10 -45.63 5.79 27.97
N THR A 11 -45.06 4.63 28.21
CA THR A 11 -43.62 4.46 28.36
C THR A 11 -42.97 4.56 27.01
N CYS A 12 -42.46 5.74 26.65
CA CYS A 12 -41.51 5.91 25.54
C CYS A 12 -40.18 5.26 25.90
N LEU A 13 -40.00 4.02 25.44
CA LEU A 13 -38.69 3.39 25.40
C LEU A 13 -37.84 4.06 24.31
N PHE A 14 -37.02 4.99 24.73
CA PHE A 14 -35.94 5.49 23.88
C PHE A 14 -34.90 4.38 23.73
N PHE A 15 -34.99 3.64 22.62
CA PHE A 15 -33.87 2.83 22.15
C PHE A 15 -32.78 3.76 21.69
N ILE A 16 -31.81 4.02 22.57
CA ILE A 16 -30.54 4.63 22.19
C ILE A 16 -29.79 3.57 21.42
N HIS A 17 -29.91 3.60 20.09
CA HIS A 17 -29.02 2.84 19.23
C HIS A 17 -27.66 3.54 19.28
N SER A 18 -26.78 3.04 20.14
CA SER A 18 -25.37 3.32 20.07
C SER A 18 -24.87 2.74 18.75
N ALA A 19 -24.83 3.57 17.72
CA ALA A 19 -24.08 3.26 16.51
C ALA A 19 -22.60 3.26 16.91
N SER A 20 -22.11 2.09 17.28
CA SER A 20 -20.68 1.84 17.32
C SER A 20 -20.17 1.99 15.89
N ALA A 21 -19.61 3.14 15.57
CA ALA A 21 -18.79 3.30 14.40
C ALA A 21 -17.59 2.35 14.59
N GLN A 22 -17.72 1.13 14.11
CA GLN A 22 -16.56 0.27 13.89
C GLN A 22 -15.74 0.97 12.80
N LEU A 23 -14.67 1.61 13.25
CA LEU A 23 -13.59 2.01 12.37
C LEU A 23 -13.10 0.70 11.75
N LEU A 24 -13.53 0.42 10.53
CA LEU A 24 -12.95 -0.64 9.71
C LEU A 24 -11.49 -0.22 9.51
N ALA A 25 -10.61 -0.75 10.37
CA ALA A 25 -9.21 -0.80 10.08
C ALA A 25 -9.10 -1.64 8.80
N THR A 26 -8.95 -0.96 7.67
CA THR A 26 -8.66 -1.61 6.40
C THR A 26 -7.27 -2.20 6.58
N ASP A 27 -7.20 -3.51 6.79
CA ASP A 27 -5.94 -4.25 6.77
C ASP A 27 -5.33 -4.09 5.38
N VAL A 28 -4.47 -3.09 5.23
CA VAL A 28 -3.70 -2.89 4.00
C VAL A 28 -2.57 -3.91 4.03
N SER A 29 -2.75 -5.01 3.32
CA SER A 29 -1.72 -6.03 3.16
C SER A 29 -0.94 -5.74 1.88
N LEU A 30 0.36 -5.55 1.99
CA LEU A 30 1.27 -5.45 0.85
C LEU A 30 1.74 -6.85 0.45
N LYS A 31 1.52 -7.22 -0.79
CA LYS A 31 2.05 -8.45 -1.38
C LYS A 31 2.81 -8.09 -2.65
N ILE A 32 4.08 -8.48 -2.71
CA ILE A 32 4.89 -8.34 -3.91
C ILE A 32 4.77 -9.63 -4.71
N THR A 33 4.30 -9.52 -5.95
CA THR A 33 4.27 -10.63 -6.90
C THR A 33 5.37 -10.43 -7.93
N ASN A 34 6.18 -11.47 -8.10
CA ASN A 34 7.32 -11.44 -8.98
C ASN A 34 6.89 -11.68 -10.43
N ASN A 35 6.54 -10.61 -11.15
CA ASN A 35 6.47 -10.64 -12.61
C ASN A 35 7.78 -10.10 -13.19
N PHE A 36 8.85 -10.86 -12.98
CA PHE A 36 10.17 -10.47 -13.45
C PHE A 36 10.36 -10.91 -14.89
N THR A 37 10.32 -9.98 -15.82
CA THR A 37 10.80 -10.19 -17.18
C THR A 37 12.16 -9.55 -17.33
N ILE A 38 13.16 -10.09 -16.64
CA ILE A 38 14.56 -9.96 -17.07
C ILE A 38 14.96 -11.35 -17.55
N GLN A 39 15.32 -11.42 -18.81
CA GLN A 39 16.03 -12.59 -19.33
C GLN A 39 17.28 -12.79 -18.47
N ASN A 40 17.38 -13.95 -17.83
CA ASN A 40 18.53 -14.46 -17.10
C ASN A 40 18.87 -13.77 -15.76
N SER A 41 18.12 -14.06 -14.71
CA SER A 41 18.73 -14.16 -13.38
C SER A 41 17.77 -14.75 -12.34
N GLU A 42 18.01 -15.98 -11.94
CA GLU A 42 17.32 -16.72 -10.88
C GLU A 42 17.61 -16.17 -9.45
N ARG A 43 18.07 -14.93 -9.31
CA ARG A 43 18.70 -14.51 -8.07
C ARG A 43 18.15 -13.25 -7.41
N ASN A 44 17.05 -12.65 -7.88
CA ASN A 44 16.70 -11.26 -7.49
C ASN A 44 15.44 -11.05 -6.65
N ASP A 45 14.94 -12.05 -5.94
CA ASP A 45 13.77 -11.90 -5.07
C ASP A 45 14.04 -11.07 -3.81
N TRP A 46 15.31 -10.78 -3.52
CA TRP A 46 15.74 -10.11 -2.30
C TRP A 46 16.02 -8.61 -2.42
N MET A 47 15.96 -8.05 -3.64
CA MET A 47 16.21 -6.62 -3.85
C MET A 47 15.05 -5.73 -3.45
N ILE A 48 13.83 -6.27 -3.53
CA ILE A 48 12.59 -5.53 -3.23
C ILE A 48 11.79 -6.37 -2.26
N TYR A 49 11.43 -5.80 -1.12
CA TYR A 49 10.59 -6.46 -0.13
C TYR A 49 9.58 -5.50 0.46
N ALA A 50 8.43 -6.03 0.90
CA ALA A 50 7.37 -5.26 1.51
C ALA A 50 7.31 -5.50 3.00
N ASP A 51 7.17 -4.42 3.76
CA ASP A 51 6.77 -4.43 5.15
C ASP A 51 5.27 -4.08 5.21
N ALA A 52 4.45 -5.12 5.36
CA ALA A 52 3.00 -4.96 5.36
C ALA A 52 2.49 -4.24 6.62
N GLU A 53 3.19 -4.35 7.74
CA GLU A 53 2.79 -3.72 9.01
C GLU A 53 2.97 -2.21 8.95
N ASN A 54 4.07 -1.76 8.35
CA ASN A 54 4.41 -0.35 8.24
C ASN A 54 3.97 0.28 6.91
N HIS A 55 3.43 -0.50 5.98
CA HIS A 55 3.05 -0.08 4.62
C HIS A 55 4.23 0.52 3.84
N LEU A 56 5.39 -0.13 3.95
CA LEU A 56 6.61 0.29 3.31
C LEU A 56 7.06 -0.74 2.27
N VAL A 57 7.63 -0.25 1.19
CA VAL A 57 8.38 -1.05 0.23
C VAL A 57 9.83 -0.63 0.29
N TYR A 58 10.71 -1.59 0.48
CA TYR A 58 12.14 -1.39 0.54
C TYR A 58 12.82 -1.87 -0.74
N ILE A 59 13.80 -1.12 -1.20
CA ILE A 59 14.65 -1.46 -2.33
C ILE A 59 16.10 -1.43 -1.85
N ASP A 60 16.75 -2.57 -1.86
CA ASP A 60 18.14 -2.72 -1.46
C ASP A 60 19.06 -2.47 -2.65
N PHE A 61 19.68 -1.29 -2.69
CA PHE A 61 20.56 -0.87 -3.78
C PHE A 61 21.85 -1.67 -3.82
N GLU A 62 22.33 -2.19 -2.70
CA GLU A 62 23.55 -3.02 -2.66
C GLU A 62 23.38 -4.32 -3.48
N LYS A 63 22.15 -4.82 -3.54
CA LYS A 63 21.81 -6.02 -4.31
C LYS A 63 21.58 -5.75 -5.80
N ILE A 64 21.42 -4.48 -6.16
CA ILE A 64 21.21 -4.05 -7.53
C ILE A 64 22.57 -3.76 -8.16
N ASN A 65 23.02 -4.62 -9.05
CA ASN A 65 24.31 -4.49 -9.71
C ASN A 65 24.28 -3.45 -10.85
N THR A 66 23.55 -2.35 -10.65
CA THR A 66 23.46 -1.24 -11.60
C THR A 66 23.02 0.03 -10.90
N ASN A 67 23.50 1.17 -11.37
CA ASN A 67 23.10 2.46 -10.83
C ASN A 67 21.69 2.80 -11.29
N LEU A 68 20.78 2.93 -10.34
CA LEU A 68 19.42 3.38 -10.61
C LEU A 68 19.37 4.90 -10.79
N ASN A 69 18.57 5.33 -11.76
CA ASN A 69 18.30 6.74 -12.00
C ASN A 69 16.92 7.14 -11.54
N VAL A 70 15.94 6.23 -11.73
CA VAL A 70 14.54 6.53 -11.47
C VAL A 70 13.88 5.33 -10.77
N VAL A 71 13.13 5.65 -9.73
CA VAL A 71 12.11 4.78 -9.14
C VAL A 71 10.77 5.42 -9.40
N SER A 72 9.81 4.67 -9.88
CA SER A 72 8.44 5.15 -10.06
C SER A 72 7.42 4.08 -9.73
N VAL A 73 6.24 4.51 -9.25
CA VAL A 73 5.09 3.63 -9.00
C VAL A 73 3.93 4.14 -9.84
N LYS A 74 3.30 3.23 -10.56
CA LYS A 74 2.11 3.48 -11.36
C LYS A 74 0.93 2.71 -10.80
N ASN A 75 -0.25 3.29 -10.83
CA ASN A 75 -1.49 2.58 -10.53
C ASN A 75 -1.93 1.67 -11.70
N ALA A 76 -3.03 0.93 -11.52
CA ALA A 76 -3.57 0.03 -12.52
C ALA A 76 -3.96 0.72 -13.86
N THR A 77 -4.21 2.02 -13.85
CA THR A 77 -4.50 2.80 -15.06
C THR A 77 -3.24 3.32 -15.76
N GLY A 78 -2.05 3.04 -15.20
CA GLY A 78 -0.77 3.50 -15.74
C GLY A 78 -0.38 4.93 -15.30
N GLN A 79 -1.17 5.56 -14.43
CA GLN A 79 -0.84 6.87 -13.89
C GLN A 79 0.27 6.77 -12.87
N VAL A 80 1.29 7.64 -12.97
CA VAL A 80 2.38 7.72 -11.99
C VAL A 80 1.85 8.34 -10.70
N VAL A 81 1.91 7.58 -9.60
CA VAL A 81 1.50 8.00 -8.26
C VAL A 81 2.69 8.35 -7.36
N PHE A 82 3.86 7.85 -7.71
CA PHE A 82 5.12 8.17 -7.04
C PHE A 82 6.25 8.18 -8.07
N LYS A 83 7.21 9.11 -7.94
CA LYS A 83 8.41 9.16 -8.76
C LYS A 83 9.53 9.85 -8.00
N ASP A 84 10.72 9.25 -8.06
CA ASP A 84 11.98 9.86 -7.68
C ASP A 84 13.01 9.65 -8.80
N ASP A 85 13.59 10.72 -9.30
CA ASP A 85 14.60 10.74 -10.38
C ASP A 85 15.95 11.30 -9.92
N ASN A 86 16.15 11.45 -8.61
CA ASN A 86 17.41 11.93 -8.02
C ASN A 86 18.25 10.83 -7.36
N LEU A 87 18.04 9.58 -7.72
CA LEU A 87 18.68 8.42 -7.09
C LEU A 87 20.18 8.35 -7.31
N TRP A 88 20.70 9.02 -8.33
CA TRP A 88 22.13 9.05 -8.65
C TRP A 88 23.01 9.67 -7.56
N GLN A 89 22.40 10.40 -6.63
CA GLN A 89 23.09 11.00 -5.48
C GLN A 89 23.18 10.07 -4.27
N LEU A 90 22.45 8.97 -4.29
CA LEU A 90 22.39 8.05 -3.16
C LEU A 90 23.59 7.09 -3.17
N PRO A 91 24.12 6.76 -1.97
CA PRO A 91 25.15 5.72 -1.84
C PRO A 91 24.68 4.37 -2.38
N VAL A 92 25.60 3.58 -2.90
CA VAL A 92 25.31 2.24 -3.47
C VAL A 92 24.79 1.22 -2.45
N ASN A 93 25.01 1.46 -1.16
CA ASN A 93 24.54 0.63 -0.06
C ASN A 93 23.25 1.19 0.59
N THR A 94 22.51 2.03 -0.11
CA THR A 94 21.25 2.59 0.38
C THR A 94 20.15 1.53 0.39
N ILE A 95 19.37 1.49 1.47
CA ILE A 95 18.05 0.89 1.48
C ILE A 95 17.06 2.01 1.23
N TYR A 96 16.42 1.98 0.07
CA TYR A 96 15.47 3.00 -0.36
C TYR A 96 14.06 2.61 0.06
N GLU A 97 13.33 3.54 0.68
CA GLU A 97 12.00 3.30 1.22
C GLU A 97 10.93 4.04 0.41
N ILE A 98 9.83 3.35 0.13
CA ILE A 98 8.62 3.94 -0.47
C ILE A 98 7.47 3.80 0.53
N ASP A 99 6.92 4.93 0.98
CA ASP A 99 5.74 4.95 1.85
C ASP A 99 4.46 4.75 1.02
N CYS A 100 3.82 3.61 1.22
CA CYS A 100 2.60 3.21 0.54
C CYS A 100 1.31 3.54 1.34
N LYS A 101 1.40 4.20 2.50
CA LYS A 101 0.24 4.54 3.35
C LYS A 101 -0.82 5.37 2.63
N LYS A 102 -0.41 6.16 1.65
CA LYS A 102 -1.31 7.00 0.86
C LYS A 102 -1.90 6.31 -0.37
N PHE A 103 -1.47 5.08 -0.66
CA PHE A 103 -1.99 4.34 -1.80
C PHE A 103 -3.33 3.71 -1.43
N THR A 104 -4.30 3.82 -2.32
CA THR A 104 -5.59 3.13 -2.18
C THR A 104 -5.44 1.65 -2.50
N SER A 105 -6.38 0.81 -2.03
CA SER A 105 -6.38 -0.61 -2.39
C SER A 105 -6.35 -0.80 -3.90
N GLY A 106 -5.51 -1.71 -4.37
CA GLY A 106 -5.36 -1.99 -5.80
C GLY A 106 -3.97 -2.47 -6.18
N ASP A 107 -3.78 -2.66 -7.48
CA ASP A 107 -2.53 -3.10 -8.06
C ASP A 107 -1.71 -1.91 -8.54
N TYR A 108 -0.43 -1.95 -8.22
CA TYR A 108 0.53 -0.94 -8.61
C TYR A 108 1.74 -1.59 -9.29
N THR A 109 2.34 -0.90 -10.22
CA THR A 109 3.58 -1.31 -10.86
C THR A 109 4.72 -0.43 -10.36
N LEU A 110 5.66 -1.03 -9.63
CA LEU A 110 6.94 -0.43 -9.28
C LEU A 110 7.90 -0.61 -10.48
N GLU A 111 8.45 0.47 -10.98
CA GLU A 111 9.47 0.48 -12.02
C GLU A 111 10.78 1.04 -11.49
N LEU A 112 11.84 0.30 -11.67
CA LEU A 112 13.22 0.72 -11.42
C LEU A 112 13.92 0.90 -12.76
N LYS A 113 14.55 2.04 -12.99
CA LYS A 113 15.23 2.34 -14.23
C LYS A 113 16.67 2.76 -13.99
N SER A 114 17.56 2.23 -14.80
CA SER A 114 18.94 2.72 -14.98
C SER A 114 19.09 3.31 -16.38
N PHE A 115 20.30 3.74 -16.74
CA PHE A 115 20.59 4.24 -18.10
C PHE A 115 20.42 3.16 -19.18
N THR A 116 20.60 1.89 -18.83
CA THR A 116 20.67 0.79 -19.79
C THR A 116 19.57 -0.26 -19.60
N THR A 117 18.95 -0.34 -18.41
CA THR A 117 18.00 -1.39 -18.08
C THR A 117 16.82 -0.85 -17.30
N SER A 118 15.72 -1.57 -17.35
CA SER A 118 14.56 -1.34 -16.51
C SER A 118 14.05 -2.64 -15.93
N CYS A 119 13.50 -2.55 -14.71
CA CYS A 119 12.89 -3.66 -13.99
C CYS A 119 11.53 -3.21 -13.50
N SER A 120 10.54 -4.10 -13.51
CA SER A 120 9.22 -3.83 -12.96
C SER A 120 8.76 -4.92 -12.00
N ARG A 121 7.97 -4.51 -11.00
CA ARG A 121 7.36 -5.39 -10.00
C ARG A 121 5.93 -4.96 -9.76
N THR A 122 5.04 -5.92 -9.55
CA THR A 122 3.68 -5.63 -9.13
C THR A 122 3.59 -5.61 -7.60
N ILE A 123 2.96 -4.56 -7.06
CA ILE A 123 2.65 -4.40 -5.65
C ILE A 123 1.13 -4.45 -5.51
N HIS A 124 0.64 -5.30 -4.62
CA HIS A 124 -0.77 -5.35 -4.27
C HIS A 124 -0.99 -4.65 -2.94
N VAL A 125 -1.75 -3.57 -2.94
CA VAL A 125 -2.18 -2.84 -1.74
C VAL A 125 -3.61 -3.27 -1.42
N LYS A 126 -3.83 -3.76 -0.21
CA LYS A 126 -5.14 -4.23 0.26
C LYS A 126 -5.75 -3.24 1.24
#